data_8dde282ff24cee7992bf0089aae0669e
#
_entry.id   8dde282ff24cee7992bf0089aae0669e
#
_cell.length_a   1.000
_cell.length_b   1.000
_cell.length_c   1.000
_cell.angle_alpha   90.00
_cell.angle_beta   90.00
_cell.angle_gamma   90.00
#
_symmetry.space_group_name_H-M   'P 1'
#
loop_
_entity.id
_entity.type
_entity.pdbx_description
1 polymer ?
#
loop_
_entity_poly.entity_id
_entity_poly.type
_entity_poly.pdbx_seq_one_letter_code
_entity_poly.pdbx_strand_id
1 'polypeptide(L)'
;MPTIRGSVAPAIRQTFHLSGLRLNSCTPPPHWYIVPMLRLSDRTLSRIAVFLAGFAFAVLCFVALNAAMVPVSTSQYCGGKCHEMNQAYLSWELSPHGANAHGIRVECIDCHLPPKERYFAHVAAKAYEGAKDVYMHYFGDPYDLEASRERVLGRLPSGRCLHCHDRLLDKPGDSAARLAHTAALAKPGAAEDRCVACHEDAGHQRQRKLFQP
;
A
#
# COMPACT_ATOMS: atom_id res chain seq x y z
N MET A 1 46.08 16.13 15.02
CA MET A 1 46.72 17.32 14.45
C MET A 1 47.94 16.90 13.69
N PRO A 2 47.96 17.07 12.39
CA PRO A 2 49.16 17.52 11.71
C PRO A 2 48.86 18.71 10.81
N THR A 3 49.70 19.71 10.92
CA THR A 3 49.82 20.97 10.22
C THR A 3 50.25 20.76 8.77
N ILE A 4 49.51 21.32 7.80
CA ILE A 4 49.91 21.38 6.39
C ILE A 4 50.54 22.77 6.15
N ARG A 5 51.82 22.77 5.84
CA ARG A 5 52.57 23.95 5.40
C ARG A 5 52.24 24.22 3.92
N GLY A 6 51.75 25.42 3.63
CA GLY A 6 51.66 25.94 2.28
C GLY A 6 53.02 26.35 1.74
N SER A 7 53.31 25.92 0.53
CA SER A 7 54.47 26.34 -0.24
C SER A 7 54.03 27.46 -1.20
N VAL A 8 54.70 28.63 -1.06
CA VAL A 8 54.52 29.79 -1.94
C VAL A 8 55.53 29.70 -3.06
N ALA A 9 55.09 29.64 -4.30
CA ALA A 9 55.95 29.71 -5.48
C ALA A 9 56.25 31.17 -5.88
N PRO A 10 57.45 31.48 -6.37
CA PRO A 10 57.85 32.86 -6.65
C PRO A 10 57.30 33.38 -8.00
N ALA A 11 56.90 34.66 -7.97
CA ALA A 11 56.42 35.38 -9.12
C ALA A 11 57.56 35.71 -10.11
N ILE A 12 57.41 35.23 -11.34
CA ILE A 12 58.27 35.58 -12.46
C ILE A 12 57.77 36.90 -13.06
N ARG A 13 58.61 37.95 -12.91
CA ARG A 13 58.40 39.26 -13.51
C ARG A 13 58.89 39.21 -14.97
N GLN A 14 57.98 39.14 -15.94
CA GLN A 14 58.30 39.31 -17.37
C GLN A 14 58.16 40.77 -17.74
N THR A 15 59.30 41.36 -18.14
CA THR A 15 59.42 42.69 -18.74
C THR A 15 58.93 42.58 -20.20
N PHE A 16 57.82 43.26 -20.50
CA PHE A 16 57.31 43.45 -21.86
C PHE A 16 58.02 44.61 -22.57
N HIS A 17 58.71 44.29 -23.65
CA HIS A 17 59.28 45.23 -24.63
C HIS A 17 58.12 45.66 -25.57
N LEU A 18 57.76 46.95 -25.49
CA LEU A 18 56.83 47.59 -26.44
C LEU A 18 57.53 47.90 -27.73
N SER A 19 57.27 47.15 -28.79
CA SER A 19 57.59 47.56 -30.12
C SER A 19 56.55 47.01 -31.13
N GLY A 20 55.80 47.91 -31.75
CA GLY A 20 55.03 47.63 -32.94
C GLY A 20 53.52 47.45 -32.77
N LEU A 21 52.78 48.56 -32.65
CA LEU A 21 51.36 48.58 -32.96
C LEU A 21 51.11 48.19 -34.39
N ARG A 22 50.50 47.03 -34.66
CA ARG A 22 49.69 46.80 -35.86
C ARG A 22 48.28 46.52 -35.40
N LEU A 23 47.43 47.50 -35.60
CA LEU A 23 45.98 47.32 -35.56
C LEU A 23 45.60 46.54 -36.84
N ASN A 24 45.30 45.27 -36.71
CA ASN A 24 44.65 44.53 -37.74
C ASN A 24 43.67 43.55 -37.19
N SER A 25 42.45 43.77 -37.67
CA SER A 25 41.29 42.85 -37.77
C SER A 25 40.56 42.51 -36.49
N CYS A 26 39.38 43.12 -36.41
CA CYS A 26 38.24 42.50 -35.74
C CYS A 26 38.02 41.09 -36.31
N THR A 27 38.52 40.09 -35.63
CA THR A 27 38.09 38.72 -35.86
C THR A 27 36.69 38.57 -35.31
N PRO A 28 35.71 38.15 -36.10
CA PRO A 28 34.38 37.84 -35.59
C PRO A 28 34.53 36.70 -34.55
N PRO A 29 33.66 36.68 -33.53
CA PRO A 29 33.71 35.61 -32.52
C PRO A 29 33.52 34.25 -33.20
N PRO A 30 34.19 33.20 -32.73
CA PRO A 30 34.15 31.90 -33.40
C PRO A 30 32.73 31.36 -33.47
N HIS A 31 32.34 30.90 -34.66
CA HIS A 31 31.01 30.41 -35.07
C HIS A 31 30.48 29.16 -34.37
N TRP A 32 31.10 28.71 -33.32
CA TRP A 32 30.80 27.39 -32.77
C TRP A 32 29.96 27.39 -31.47
N TYR A 33 29.28 28.52 -31.17
CA TYR A 33 28.23 28.53 -30.14
C TYR A 33 26.80 28.57 -30.66
N ILE A 34 26.58 28.16 -31.90
CA ILE A 34 25.23 27.82 -32.34
C ILE A 34 25.01 26.38 -31.88
N VAL A 35 24.51 26.21 -30.67
CA VAL A 35 23.91 24.95 -30.26
C VAL A 35 22.81 24.66 -31.27
N PRO A 36 22.89 23.59 -32.07
CA PRO A 36 21.80 23.28 -32.99
C PRO A 36 20.58 23.01 -32.10
N MET A 37 19.64 23.94 -32.08
CA MET A 37 18.31 23.62 -31.53
C MET A 37 17.81 22.44 -32.37
N LEU A 38 17.75 21.27 -31.72
CA LEU A 38 17.15 20.07 -32.28
C LEU A 38 15.72 20.44 -32.69
N ARG A 39 15.50 20.80 -33.96
CA ARG A 39 14.15 20.97 -34.51
C ARG A 39 13.57 19.56 -34.65
N LEU A 40 12.84 19.15 -33.62
CA LEU A 40 12.04 17.93 -33.70
C LEU A 40 11.04 18.08 -34.84
N SER A 41 10.90 17.04 -35.66
CA SER A 41 9.92 17.07 -36.73
C SER A 41 8.51 17.17 -36.15
N ASP A 42 7.57 17.78 -36.87
CA ASP A 42 6.17 17.92 -36.45
C ASP A 42 5.54 16.56 -36.09
N ARG A 43 5.94 15.50 -36.78
CA ARG A 43 5.50 14.13 -36.50
C ARG A 43 6.04 13.62 -35.16
N THR A 44 7.28 13.97 -34.78
CA THR A 44 7.88 13.59 -33.49
C THR A 44 7.22 14.36 -32.37
N LEU A 45 6.98 15.66 -32.53
CA LEU A 45 6.27 16.48 -31.56
C LEU A 45 4.85 15.97 -31.32
N SER A 46 4.12 15.62 -32.40
CA SER A 46 2.79 15.04 -32.30
C SER A 46 2.78 13.70 -31.53
N ARG A 47 3.76 12.82 -31.80
CA ARG A 47 3.88 11.55 -31.07
C ARG A 47 4.19 11.75 -29.59
N ILE A 48 5.08 12.68 -29.25
CA ILE A 48 5.38 13.06 -27.87
C ILE A 48 4.13 13.61 -27.17
N ALA A 49 3.40 14.50 -27.86
CA ALA A 49 2.17 15.08 -27.30
C ALA A 49 1.11 14.01 -27.01
N VAL A 50 0.88 13.06 -27.94
CA VAL A 50 -0.04 11.94 -27.74
C VAL A 50 0.41 11.04 -26.59
N PHE A 51 1.71 10.74 -26.51
CA PHE A 51 2.26 9.95 -25.40
C PHE A 51 2.06 10.65 -24.05
N LEU A 52 2.39 11.94 -23.96
CA LEU A 52 2.21 12.71 -22.73
C LEU A 52 0.73 12.85 -22.32
N ALA A 53 -0.15 13.06 -23.30
CA ALA A 53 -1.59 13.10 -23.04
C ALA A 53 -2.11 11.75 -22.53
N GLY A 54 -1.70 10.65 -23.16
CA GLY A 54 -2.04 9.29 -22.72
C GLY A 54 -1.50 8.97 -21.33
N PHE A 55 -0.26 9.36 -21.05
CA PHE A 55 0.35 9.20 -19.72
C PHE A 55 -0.40 10.02 -18.66
N ALA A 56 -0.69 11.30 -18.94
CA ALA A 56 -1.45 12.16 -18.03
C ALA A 56 -2.85 11.59 -17.76
N PHE A 57 -3.53 11.09 -18.78
CA PHE A 57 -4.82 10.41 -18.65
C PHE A 57 -4.73 9.15 -17.78
N ALA A 58 -3.71 8.31 -17.99
CA ALA A 58 -3.50 7.11 -17.17
C ALA A 58 -3.25 7.45 -15.69
N VAL A 59 -2.44 8.50 -15.41
CA VAL A 59 -2.21 8.99 -14.06
C VAL A 59 -3.51 9.51 -13.44
N LEU A 60 -4.30 10.28 -14.18
CA LEU A 60 -5.58 10.78 -13.72
C LEU A 60 -6.54 9.63 -13.37
N CYS A 61 -6.66 8.63 -14.24
CA CYS A 61 -7.47 7.44 -13.98
C CYS A 61 -6.99 6.68 -12.74
N PHE A 62 -5.68 6.54 -12.57
CA PHE A 62 -5.10 5.89 -11.39
C PHE A 62 -5.44 6.64 -10.10
N VAL A 63 -5.28 7.96 -10.09
CA VAL A 63 -5.63 8.80 -8.93
C VAL A 63 -7.12 8.74 -8.64
N ALA A 64 -7.97 8.85 -9.66
CA ALA A 64 -9.42 8.77 -9.52
C ALA A 64 -9.87 7.42 -8.96
N LEU A 65 -9.31 6.32 -9.45
CA LEU A 65 -9.58 4.97 -8.94
C LEU A 65 -9.21 4.85 -7.45
N ASN A 66 -8.01 5.30 -7.08
CA ASN A 66 -7.59 5.26 -5.67
C ASN A 66 -8.47 6.14 -4.78
N ALA A 67 -8.84 7.34 -5.22
CA ALA A 67 -9.73 8.21 -4.48
C ALA A 67 -11.13 7.60 -4.30
N ALA A 68 -11.66 6.95 -5.33
CA ALA A 68 -12.96 6.25 -5.26
C ALA A 68 -12.93 5.03 -4.33
N MET A 69 -11.76 4.40 -4.16
CA MET A 69 -11.62 3.23 -3.27
C MET A 69 -11.63 3.59 -1.78
N VAL A 70 -11.28 4.83 -1.40
CA VAL A 70 -11.20 5.24 0.02
C VAL A 70 -12.55 5.08 0.74
N PRO A 71 -13.66 5.70 0.29
CA PRO A 71 -14.93 5.61 1.00
C PRO A 71 -15.47 4.19 1.08
N VAL A 72 -15.30 3.39 0.03
CA VAL A 72 -15.77 1.99 -0.02
C VAL A 72 -14.85 0.99 0.70
N SER A 73 -13.84 1.50 1.42
CA SER A 73 -12.91 0.69 2.20
C SER A 73 -13.17 0.74 3.70
N THR A 74 -14.13 1.54 4.14
CA THR A 74 -14.46 1.69 5.56
C THR A 74 -15.44 0.62 6.03
N SER A 75 -15.33 0.20 7.28
CA SER A 75 -16.26 -0.74 7.88
C SER A 75 -17.69 -0.18 7.93
N GLN A 76 -17.85 1.14 8.12
CA GLN A 76 -19.15 1.81 8.04
C GLN A 76 -19.80 1.68 6.67
N TYR A 77 -19.03 1.72 5.59
CA TYR A 77 -19.58 1.50 4.26
C TYR A 77 -20.13 0.08 4.12
N CYS A 78 -19.32 -0.92 4.51
CA CYS A 78 -19.74 -2.33 4.43
C CYS A 78 -20.99 -2.61 5.28
N GLY A 79 -21.00 -2.15 6.55
CA GLY A 79 -22.11 -2.40 7.47
C GLY A 79 -23.32 -1.50 7.27
N GLY A 80 -23.13 -0.29 6.71
CA GLY A 80 -24.22 0.69 6.58
C GLY A 80 -24.90 0.74 5.21
N LYS A 81 -24.28 0.17 4.17
CA LYS A 81 -24.84 0.19 2.81
C LYS A 81 -25.49 -1.14 2.41
N CYS A 82 -25.03 -2.25 2.97
CA CYS A 82 -25.57 -3.58 2.70
C CYS A 82 -26.23 -4.13 3.95
N HIS A 83 -27.56 -4.30 3.90
CA HIS A 83 -28.32 -4.79 5.07
C HIS A 83 -27.94 -6.22 5.49
N GLU A 84 -27.47 -7.04 4.56
CA GLU A 84 -26.98 -8.40 4.85
C GLU A 84 -25.73 -8.35 5.75
N MET A 85 -24.92 -7.30 5.63
CA MET A 85 -23.69 -7.14 6.41
C MET A 85 -23.93 -6.52 7.79
N ASN A 86 -25.14 -6.07 8.10
CA ASN A 86 -25.42 -5.35 9.35
C ASN A 86 -25.11 -6.20 10.59
N GLN A 87 -25.51 -7.47 10.61
CA GLN A 87 -25.21 -8.35 11.75
C GLN A 87 -23.72 -8.62 11.90
N ALA A 88 -23.01 -8.83 10.78
CA ALA A 88 -21.57 -8.99 10.78
C ALA A 88 -20.88 -7.71 11.29
N TYR A 89 -21.32 -6.54 10.87
CA TYR A 89 -20.82 -5.25 11.33
C TYR A 89 -21.02 -5.06 12.85
N LEU A 90 -22.22 -5.30 13.37
CA LEU A 90 -22.51 -5.18 14.81
C LEU A 90 -21.68 -6.15 15.65
N SER A 91 -21.52 -7.40 15.19
CA SER A 91 -20.69 -8.40 15.88
C SER A 91 -19.20 -8.04 15.86
N TRP A 92 -18.73 -7.38 14.78
CA TRP A 92 -17.38 -6.86 14.71
C TRP A 92 -17.19 -5.65 15.64
N GLU A 93 -18.14 -4.70 15.70
CA GLU A 93 -18.05 -3.56 16.64
C GLU A 93 -17.87 -3.99 18.09
N LEU A 94 -18.42 -5.14 18.45
CA LEU A 94 -18.30 -5.71 19.81
C LEU A 94 -17.03 -6.56 20.00
N SER A 95 -16.28 -6.79 18.93
CA SER A 95 -15.04 -7.60 18.97
C SER A 95 -13.85 -6.79 19.48
N PRO A 96 -12.77 -7.46 19.95
CA PRO A 96 -11.53 -6.77 20.31
C PRO A 96 -10.90 -5.96 19.17
N HIS A 97 -11.23 -6.26 17.92
CA HIS A 97 -10.74 -5.55 16.74
C HIS A 97 -11.63 -4.35 16.33
N GLY A 98 -12.89 -4.38 16.69
CA GLY A 98 -13.81 -3.25 16.46
C GLY A 98 -13.76 -2.22 17.58
N ALA A 99 -13.72 -2.70 18.84
CA ALA A 99 -13.68 -1.84 20.02
C ALA A 99 -12.70 -2.43 21.06
N ASN A 100 -11.58 -1.78 21.29
CA ASN A 100 -10.63 -2.17 22.33
C ASN A 100 -10.21 -0.99 23.20
N ALA A 101 -9.67 -1.29 24.37
CA ALA A 101 -9.27 -0.31 25.38
C ALA A 101 -8.12 0.62 24.90
N HIS A 102 -7.43 0.26 23.81
CA HIS A 102 -6.30 1.02 23.25
C HIS A 102 -6.71 1.94 22.11
N GLY A 103 -7.99 1.96 21.72
CA GLY A 103 -8.50 2.78 20.63
C GLY A 103 -8.05 2.34 19.22
N ILE A 104 -7.44 1.16 19.09
CA ILE A 104 -7.05 0.60 17.80
C ILE A 104 -8.28 -0.04 17.17
N ARG A 105 -8.63 0.42 15.96
CA ARG A 105 -9.73 -0.13 15.18
C ARG A 105 -9.19 -0.77 13.92
N VAL A 106 -9.50 -2.04 13.72
CA VAL A 106 -9.11 -2.82 12.54
C VAL A 106 -10.29 -2.85 11.56
N GLU A 107 -10.10 -2.37 10.35
CA GLU A 107 -11.17 -2.33 9.35
C GLU A 107 -11.47 -3.73 8.79
N CYS A 108 -12.70 -3.94 8.31
CA CYS A 108 -13.11 -5.21 7.72
C CYS A 108 -12.15 -5.69 6.63
N ILE A 109 -11.68 -4.78 5.80
CA ILE A 109 -10.76 -5.08 4.70
C ILE A 109 -9.37 -5.56 5.16
N ASP A 110 -8.92 -5.21 6.36
CA ASP A 110 -7.59 -5.59 6.86
C ASP A 110 -7.51 -7.10 7.14
N CYS A 111 -8.65 -7.75 7.46
CA CYS A 111 -8.76 -9.20 7.60
C CYS A 111 -9.25 -9.88 6.32
N HIS A 112 -10.25 -9.30 5.64
CA HIS A 112 -10.92 -9.95 4.52
C HIS A 112 -10.18 -9.82 3.19
N LEU A 113 -9.35 -8.78 3.00
CA LEU A 113 -8.57 -8.58 1.76
C LEU A 113 -7.07 -8.82 1.97
N PRO A 114 -6.30 -9.04 0.89
CA PRO A 114 -4.84 -9.01 0.95
C PRO A 114 -4.32 -7.70 1.55
N PRO A 115 -3.17 -7.70 2.25
CA PRO A 115 -2.56 -6.47 2.76
C PRO A 115 -2.38 -5.40 1.68
N LYS A 116 -2.53 -4.13 2.05
CA LYS A 116 -2.48 -2.97 1.12
C LYS A 116 -1.12 -2.82 0.43
N GLU A 117 -0.05 -3.30 1.05
CA GLU A 117 1.31 -3.34 0.51
C GLU A 117 1.39 -4.22 -0.76
N ARG A 118 0.50 -5.22 -0.87
CA ARG A 118 0.32 -6.02 -2.08
C ARG A 118 -0.73 -5.39 -2.99
N TYR A 119 -0.47 -4.16 -3.41
CA TYR A 119 -1.43 -3.28 -4.06
C TYR A 119 -2.30 -3.96 -5.14
N PHE A 120 -1.69 -4.61 -6.15
CA PHE A 120 -2.45 -5.23 -7.23
C PHE A 120 -3.32 -6.39 -6.74
N ALA A 121 -2.82 -7.20 -5.80
CA ALA A 121 -3.60 -8.29 -5.22
C ALA A 121 -4.75 -7.75 -4.37
N HIS A 122 -4.52 -6.66 -3.63
CA HIS A 122 -5.56 -5.98 -2.85
C HIS A 122 -6.67 -5.43 -3.74
N VAL A 123 -6.32 -4.68 -4.78
CA VAL A 123 -7.29 -4.08 -5.71
C VAL A 123 -8.08 -5.16 -6.47
N ALA A 124 -7.39 -6.20 -6.96
CA ALA A 124 -8.04 -7.30 -7.67
C ALA A 124 -9.01 -8.07 -6.76
N ALA A 125 -8.59 -8.40 -5.53
CA ALA A 125 -9.44 -9.06 -4.56
C ALA A 125 -10.65 -8.18 -4.18
N LYS A 126 -10.44 -6.88 -3.98
CA LYS A 126 -11.52 -5.94 -3.68
C LYS A 126 -12.54 -5.85 -4.81
N ALA A 127 -12.07 -5.77 -6.06
CA ALA A 127 -12.96 -5.74 -7.22
C ALA A 127 -13.76 -7.04 -7.35
N TYR A 128 -13.09 -8.18 -7.15
CA TYR A 128 -13.73 -9.50 -7.23
C TYR A 128 -14.78 -9.69 -6.12
N GLU A 129 -14.41 -9.44 -4.86
CA GLU A 129 -15.32 -9.62 -3.72
C GLU A 129 -16.49 -8.64 -3.81
N GLY A 130 -16.24 -7.36 -4.16
CA GLY A 130 -17.30 -6.39 -4.35
C GLY A 130 -18.27 -6.76 -5.48
N ALA A 131 -17.76 -7.23 -6.63
CA ALA A 131 -18.62 -7.70 -7.73
C ALA A 131 -19.42 -8.94 -7.33
N LYS A 132 -18.77 -9.88 -6.61
CA LYS A 132 -19.43 -11.07 -6.08
C LYS A 132 -20.56 -10.71 -5.11
N ASP A 133 -20.31 -9.79 -4.19
CA ASP A 133 -21.30 -9.40 -3.18
C ASP A 133 -22.51 -8.74 -3.84
N VAL A 134 -22.30 -7.85 -4.83
CA VAL A 134 -23.39 -7.27 -5.63
C VAL A 134 -24.15 -8.36 -6.40
N TYR A 135 -23.46 -9.29 -7.02
CA TYR A 135 -24.09 -10.40 -7.72
C TYR A 135 -24.95 -11.26 -6.77
N MET A 136 -24.42 -11.62 -5.62
CA MET A 136 -25.12 -12.44 -4.62
C MET A 136 -26.34 -11.72 -4.02
N HIS A 137 -26.26 -10.40 -3.86
CA HIS A 137 -27.40 -9.59 -3.41
C HIS A 137 -28.59 -9.67 -4.38
N TYR A 138 -28.36 -9.63 -5.69
CA TYR A 138 -29.44 -9.60 -6.68
C TYR A 138 -29.86 -10.99 -7.19
N PHE A 139 -28.95 -11.95 -7.18
CA PHE A 139 -29.13 -13.24 -7.86
C PHE A 139 -28.79 -14.45 -6.99
N GLY A 140 -28.27 -14.23 -5.77
CA GLY A 140 -27.91 -15.30 -4.86
C GLY A 140 -29.08 -15.79 -4.00
N ASP A 141 -28.79 -16.87 -3.25
CA ASP A 141 -29.70 -17.35 -2.21
C ASP A 141 -29.75 -16.33 -1.03
N PRO A 142 -30.80 -16.36 -0.22
CA PRO A 142 -30.89 -15.54 0.98
C PRO A 142 -29.64 -15.66 1.86
N TYR A 143 -29.15 -14.54 2.39
CA TYR A 143 -27.94 -14.51 3.17
C TYR A 143 -28.09 -15.31 4.47
N ASP A 144 -27.26 -16.32 4.64
CA ASP A 144 -27.12 -17.11 5.86
C ASP A 144 -25.82 -16.76 6.56
N LEU A 145 -25.96 -16.17 7.75
CA LEU A 145 -24.83 -15.68 8.56
C LEU A 145 -23.93 -16.84 9.03
N GLU A 146 -24.50 -17.95 9.52
CA GLU A 146 -23.69 -19.06 10.03
C GLU A 146 -22.96 -19.79 8.92
N ALA A 147 -23.63 -20.09 7.83
CA ALA A 147 -22.98 -20.68 6.66
C ALA A 147 -21.89 -19.79 6.07
N SER A 148 -22.08 -18.47 6.09
CA SER A 148 -21.09 -17.50 5.64
C SER A 148 -19.89 -17.44 6.61
N ARG A 149 -20.15 -17.47 7.92
CA ARG A 149 -19.14 -17.53 8.97
C ARG A 149 -18.26 -18.78 8.83
N GLU A 150 -18.87 -19.96 8.75
CA GLU A 150 -18.15 -21.23 8.58
C GLU A 150 -17.26 -21.21 7.33
N ARG A 151 -17.79 -20.69 6.23
CA ARG A 151 -17.05 -20.55 4.96
C ARG A 151 -15.85 -19.65 5.10
N VAL A 152 -15.98 -18.52 5.81
CA VAL A 152 -14.88 -17.56 6.05
C VAL A 152 -13.84 -18.19 7.00
N LEU A 153 -14.27 -18.75 8.13
CA LEU A 153 -13.36 -19.44 9.07
C LEU A 153 -12.62 -20.58 8.37
N GLY A 154 -13.28 -21.29 7.45
CA GLY A 154 -12.69 -22.34 6.64
C GLY A 154 -11.65 -21.86 5.61
N ARG A 155 -11.59 -20.58 5.28
CA ARG A 155 -10.75 -20.05 4.19
C ARG A 155 -9.81 -18.92 4.59
N LEU A 156 -10.03 -18.27 5.74
CA LEU A 156 -9.23 -17.10 6.15
C LEU A 156 -7.79 -17.53 6.45
N PRO A 157 -6.80 -17.04 5.69
CA PRO A 157 -5.41 -17.46 5.88
C PRO A 157 -4.80 -16.77 7.10
N SER A 158 -4.03 -17.50 7.89
CA SER A 158 -3.31 -17.00 9.07
C SER A 158 -2.41 -15.80 8.79
N GLY A 159 -1.90 -15.67 7.57
CA GLY A 159 -1.11 -14.52 7.14
C GLY A 159 -1.83 -13.17 7.26
N ARG A 160 -3.17 -13.15 7.36
CA ARG A 160 -3.92 -11.91 7.67
C ARG A 160 -3.70 -11.47 9.10
N CYS A 161 -3.69 -12.42 10.02
CA CYS A 161 -3.47 -12.18 11.44
C CYS A 161 -2.00 -11.83 11.72
N LEU A 162 -1.08 -12.61 11.12
CA LEU A 162 0.36 -12.44 11.30
C LEU A 162 0.91 -11.14 10.69
N HIS A 163 0.15 -10.46 9.86
CA HIS A 163 0.51 -9.14 9.36
C HIS A 163 0.66 -8.09 10.48
N CYS A 164 -0.18 -8.21 11.52
CA CYS A 164 -0.13 -7.33 12.70
C CYS A 164 0.38 -8.06 13.94
N HIS A 165 0.17 -9.38 14.02
CA HIS A 165 0.55 -10.23 15.14
C HIS A 165 1.82 -11.03 14.84
N ASP A 166 2.89 -10.36 14.42
CA ASP A 166 4.17 -10.97 14.06
C ASP A 166 5.01 -11.42 15.26
N ARG A 167 4.70 -10.92 16.47
CA ARG A 167 5.46 -11.14 17.71
C ARG A 167 4.73 -12.00 18.74
N LEU A 168 4.06 -13.04 18.28
CA LEU A 168 3.26 -13.91 19.17
C LEU A 168 4.05 -14.58 20.31
N LEU A 169 5.35 -14.80 20.11
CA LEU A 169 6.21 -15.48 21.07
C LEU A 169 7.01 -14.53 21.98
N ASP A 170 7.04 -13.22 21.66
CA ASP A 170 7.84 -12.24 22.42
C ASP A 170 7.23 -11.95 23.80
N LYS A 171 5.90 -11.86 23.86
CA LYS A 171 5.15 -11.57 25.10
C LYS A 171 3.91 -12.44 25.20
N PRO A 172 4.04 -13.76 25.27
CA PRO A 172 2.88 -14.61 25.54
C PRO A 172 2.42 -14.38 26.97
N GLY A 173 1.10 -14.29 27.17
CA GLY A 173 0.50 -14.05 28.50
C GLY A 173 0.80 -15.14 29.49
N ASP A 174 0.95 -16.39 29.02
CA ASP A 174 1.26 -17.55 29.83
C ASP A 174 2.01 -18.64 29.04
N SER A 175 2.41 -19.72 29.75
CA SER A 175 3.13 -20.84 29.16
C SER A 175 2.28 -21.65 28.17
N ALA A 176 0.97 -21.75 28.40
CA ALA A 176 0.06 -22.47 27.52
C ALA A 176 -0.10 -21.73 26.17
N ALA A 177 -0.24 -20.40 26.20
CA ALA A 177 -0.27 -19.58 25.00
C ALA A 177 1.03 -19.71 24.21
N ARG A 178 2.19 -19.72 24.88
CA ARG A 178 3.50 -19.92 24.22
C ARG A 178 3.56 -21.27 23.51
N LEU A 179 3.15 -22.34 24.19
CA LEU A 179 3.16 -23.69 23.64
C LEU A 179 2.25 -23.81 22.43
N ALA A 180 1.01 -23.32 22.55
CA ALA A 180 0.03 -23.35 21.46
C ALA A 180 0.51 -22.58 20.23
N HIS A 181 1.02 -21.36 20.41
CA HIS A 181 1.54 -20.54 19.29
C HIS A 181 2.81 -21.13 18.67
N THR A 182 3.68 -21.74 19.48
CA THR A 182 4.87 -22.46 18.94
C THR A 182 4.44 -23.62 18.07
N ALA A 183 3.44 -24.41 18.49
CA ALA A 183 2.92 -25.53 17.72
C ALA A 183 2.26 -25.05 16.40
N ALA A 184 1.40 -24.03 16.45
CA ALA A 184 0.71 -23.49 15.29
C ALA A 184 1.67 -22.88 14.26
N LEU A 185 2.74 -22.23 14.70
CA LEU A 185 3.75 -21.65 13.81
C LEU A 185 4.71 -22.68 13.19
N ALA A 186 4.84 -23.85 13.82
CA ALA A 186 5.71 -24.92 13.33
C ALA A 186 5.17 -25.60 12.06
N LYS A 187 3.86 -25.56 11.82
CA LYS A 187 3.19 -26.19 10.65
C LYS A 187 2.25 -25.19 9.97
N PRO A 188 2.78 -24.10 9.40
CA PRO A 188 1.94 -23.08 8.78
C PRO A 188 1.17 -23.67 7.61
N GLY A 189 -0.16 -23.60 7.65
CA GLY A 189 -1.04 -24.01 6.55
C GLY A 189 -1.91 -25.23 6.82
N ALA A 190 -1.70 -25.98 7.87
CA ALA A 190 -2.67 -26.99 8.30
C ALA A 190 -3.99 -26.31 8.73
N ALA A 191 -5.12 -27.00 8.52
CA ALA A 191 -6.44 -26.41 8.81
C ALA A 191 -6.63 -26.14 10.29
N GLU A 192 -6.14 -27.03 11.13
CA GLU A 192 -6.17 -26.98 12.59
C GLU A 192 -5.18 -25.94 13.18
N ASP A 193 -4.13 -25.58 12.43
CA ASP A 193 -3.12 -24.62 12.86
C ASP A 193 -3.45 -23.17 12.41
N ARG A 194 -4.65 -22.97 11.83
CA ARG A 194 -5.10 -21.62 11.48
C ARG A 194 -5.48 -20.84 12.75
N CYS A 195 -5.08 -19.58 12.79
CA CYS A 195 -5.36 -18.69 13.92
C CYS A 195 -6.84 -18.70 14.30
N VAL A 196 -7.72 -18.68 13.31
CA VAL A 196 -9.18 -18.69 13.51
C VAL A 196 -9.74 -20.02 14.02
N ALA A 197 -9.00 -21.12 13.98
CA ALA A 197 -9.44 -22.38 14.56
C ALA A 197 -9.52 -22.32 16.09
N CYS A 198 -8.65 -21.52 16.71
CA CYS A 198 -8.67 -21.27 18.15
C CYS A 198 -9.28 -19.88 18.49
N HIS A 199 -9.14 -18.90 17.61
CA HIS A 199 -9.56 -17.52 17.79
C HIS A 199 -10.78 -17.16 16.91
N GLU A 200 -11.80 -18.00 16.88
CA GLU A 200 -12.97 -17.85 16.00
C GLU A 200 -13.80 -16.59 16.26
N ASP A 201 -13.73 -16.02 17.46
CA ASP A 201 -14.45 -14.81 17.88
C ASP A 201 -13.58 -13.53 17.79
N ALA A 202 -12.35 -13.62 17.28
CA ALA A 202 -11.43 -12.47 17.25
C ALA A 202 -11.98 -11.29 16.43
N GLY A 203 -12.54 -11.56 15.26
CA GLY A 203 -13.09 -10.53 14.35
C GLY A 203 -14.58 -10.25 14.54
N HIS A 204 -15.34 -11.26 14.97
CA HIS A 204 -16.80 -11.17 15.11
C HIS A 204 -17.22 -11.95 16.35
N GLN A 205 -17.81 -11.26 17.32
CA GLN A 205 -18.31 -11.95 18.52
C GLN A 205 -19.58 -12.73 18.21
N ARG A 206 -19.68 -13.96 18.73
CA ARG A 206 -20.92 -14.72 18.66
C ARG A 206 -21.99 -14.06 19.51
N GLN A 207 -23.17 -13.83 18.95
CA GLN A 207 -24.33 -13.27 19.66
C GLN A 207 -24.72 -14.11 20.90
N ARG A 208 -24.38 -15.40 20.91
CA ARG A 208 -24.66 -16.30 22.03
C ARG A 208 -24.05 -15.83 23.37
N LYS A 209 -22.92 -15.11 23.33
CA LYS A 209 -22.28 -14.54 24.54
C LYS A 209 -22.94 -13.26 25.05
N LEU A 210 -23.75 -12.59 24.22
CA LEU A 210 -24.43 -11.34 24.58
C LEU A 210 -25.72 -11.55 25.37
N PHE A 211 -26.29 -12.77 25.33
CA PHE A 211 -27.55 -13.11 25.95
C PHE A 211 -27.48 -14.26 26.98
N GLN A 212 -26.28 -14.67 27.40
CA GLN A 212 -26.12 -15.55 28.57
C GLN A 212 -26.01 -14.69 29.81
N PRO A 213 -26.93 -14.87 30.79
CA PRO A 213 -26.87 -14.21 32.08
C PRO A 213 -25.63 -14.60 32.90
#